data_82e8c64fba588a185f1fdca8dc7709fa
#
_entry.id   82e8c64fba588a185f1fdca8dc7709fa
#
_cell.length_a   1.000
_cell.length_b   1.000
_cell.length_c   1.000
_cell.angle_alpha   90.00
_cell.angle_beta   90.00
_cell.angle_gamma   90.00
#
_symmetry.space_group_name_H-M   'P 1'
#
loop_
_entity.id
_entity.type
_entity.pdbx_description
1 polymer ?
#
loop_
_entity_poly.entity_id
_entity_poly.type
_entity_poly.pdbx_seq_one_letter_code
_entity_poly.pdbx_strand_id
1 'polypeptide(L)'
;MVIRRGEDWGRVAIAPSDLVCASSDAELAAHVGDGKTNIVVTGGDMWRTIGADSRVVVSGESATSLPIDVMKVEFQREDQSIVSKIAVSNIVLRPTNFRGGWLRGSLTVVANAQFLGQWDVAPRGHPNDGRVEVTQVDRHMGVRQRLTARSRLSTGSHLPHPLIQTRSLKNFVCESDDLAQHALWLDGQYMGRVTGLSIEVCSDEAFLWM
;
A
#
# COMPACT_ATOMS: atom_id res chain seq x y z
N MET A 1 13.14 -3.44 -13.10
CA MET A 1 13.35 -4.94 -13.22
C MET A 1 12.78 -5.54 -11.95
N VAL A 2 11.70 -6.28 -12.07
CA VAL A 2 11.06 -6.96 -10.93
C VAL A 2 12.07 -7.89 -10.26
N ILE A 3 12.18 -7.80 -8.92
CA ILE A 3 13.14 -8.61 -8.14
C ILE A 3 12.88 -10.10 -8.33
N ARG A 4 13.95 -10.90 -8.42
CA ARG A 4 13.90 -12.36 -8.45
C ARG A 4 14.52 -12.93 -7.19
N ARG A 5 14.03 -14.10 -6.80
CA ARG A 5 14.55 -14.78 -5.61
C ARG A 5 16.05 -15.04 -5.74
N GLY A 6 16.83 -14.53 -4.77
CA GLY A 6 18.30 -14.66 -4.74
C GLY A 6 19.04 -13.52 -5.44
N GLU A 7 18.35 -12.49 -5.93
CA GLU A 7 18.95 -11.25 -6.40
C GLU A 7 18.93 -10.20 -5.30
N ASP A 8 19.95 -9.35 -5.26
CA ASP A 8 20.00 -8.21 -4.34
C ASP A 8 18.97 -7.17 -4.76
N TRP A 9 18.20 -6.67 -3.79
CA TRP A 9 17.28 -5.58 -4.02
C TRP A 9 17.98 -4.25 -3.83
N GLY A 10 18.05 -3.50 -4.92
CA GLY A 10 18.71 -2.21 -4.94
C GLY A 10 20.19 -2.27 -5.38
N ARG A 11 20.75 -1.10 -5.48
CA ARG A 11 22.15 -0.90 -5.87
C ARG A 11 22.75 0.30 -5.15
N VAL A 12 24.03 0.23 -4.84
CA VAL A 12 24.80 1.39 -4.38
C VAL A 12 25.10 2.28 -5.60
N ALA A 13 24.79 3.56 -5.51
CA ALA A 13 25.01 4.55 -6.54
C ALA A 13 25.22 5.95 -5.93
N ILE A 14 25.63 6.89 -6.73
CA ILE A 14 25.69 8.30 -6.34
C ILE A 14 24.29 8.89 -6.43
N ALA A 15 23.82 9.48 -5.34
CA ALA A 15 22.50 10.09 -5.25
C ALA A 15 22.37 11.28 -6.22
N PRO A 16 21.33 11.32 -7.05
CA PRO A 16 21.15 12.33 -8.08
C PRO A 16 20.82 13.71 -7.51
N SER A 17 20.87 14.74 -8.37
CA SER A 17 20.61 16.12 -7.97
C SER A 17 19.12 16.46 -7.84
N ASP A 18 18.23 15.63 -8.36
CA ASP A 18 16.77 15.82 -8.39
C ASP A 18 16.05 15.08 -7.27
N LEU A 19 16.77 14.77 -6.17
CA LEU A 19 16.18 14.16 -4.98
C LEU A 19 15.09 15.05 -4.38
N VAL A 20 13.98 14.43 -4.03
CA VAL A 20 12.93 15.04 -3.20
C VAL A 20 12.74 14.21 -1.93
N CYS A 21 12.25 14.83 -0.85
CA CYS A 21 11.97 14.14 0.41
C CYS A 21 10.47 13.93 0.57
N ALA A 22 10.09 12.76 1.11
CA ALA A 22 8.73 12.44 1.51
C ALA A 22 8.71 11.98 2.97
N SER A 23 7.88 12.60 3.79
CA SER A 23 7.72 12.29 5.21
C SER A 23 6.55 11.33 5.49
N SER A 24 5.81 10.97 4.46
CA SER A 24 4.67 10.05 4.53
C SER A 24 4.44 9.36 3.19
N ASP A 25 3.71 8.25 3.20
CA ASP A 25 3.36 7.54 1.98
C ASP A 25 2.48 8.39 1.04
N ALA A 26 1.62 9.22 1.60
CA ALA A 26 0.80 10.14 0.82
C ALA A 26 1.63 11.21 0.08
N GLU A 27 2.69 11.73 0.70
CA GLU A 27 3.62 12.66 0.07
C GLU A 27 4.48 11.95 -0.98
N LEU A 28 4.93 10.72 -0.68
CA LEU A 28 5.62 9.86 -1.64
C LEU A 28 4.75 9.62 -2.89
N ALA A 29 3.48 9.25 -2.71
CA ALA A 29 2.53 9.06 -3.81
C ALA A 29 2.31 10.33 -4.63
N ALA A 30 2.25 11.49 -3.98
CA ALA A 30 2.12 12.78 -4.65
C ALA A 30 3.36 13.08 -5.51
N HIS A 31 4.56 12.90 -4.99
CA HIS A 31 5.80 13.09 -5.76
C HIS A 31 5.88 12.17 -6.98
N VAL A 32 5.53 10.89 -6.82
CA VAL A 32 5.48 9.96 -7.97
C VAL A 32 4.42 10.39 -8.98
N GLY A 33 3.25 10.84 -8.52
CA GLY A 33 2.19 11.37 -9.38
C GLY A 33 2.61 12.62 -10.17
N ASP A 34 3.52 13.42 -9.62
CA ASP A 34 4.15 14.59 -10.26
C ASP A 34 5.37 14.23 -11.14
N GLY A 35 5.62 12.93 -11.37
CA GLY A 35 6.71 12.42 -12.21
C GLY A 35 8.08 12.46 -11.54
N LYS A 36 8.18 12.61 -10.21
CA LYS A 36 9.43 12.48 -9.47
C LYS A 36 9.74 11.01 -9.26
N THR A 37 10.95 10.62 -9.58
CA THR A 37 11.38 9.22 -9.52
C THR A 37 12.45 8.96 -8.45
N ASN A 38 13.18 9.98 -8.00
CA ASN A 38 14.26 9.85 -7.01
C ASN A 38 13.83 10.47 -5.68
N ILE A 39 13.50 9.63 -4.69
CA ILE A 39 12.83 10.09 -3.47
C ILE A 39 13.54 9.52 -2.24
N VAL A 40 13.80 10.38 -1.26
CA VAL A 40 14.23 10.00 0.09
C VAL A 40 13.00 9.94 0.97
N VAL A 41 12.74 8.80 1.60
CA VAL A 41 11.62 8.66 2.53
C VAL A 41 12.11 8.78 3.97
N THR A 42 11.39 9.55 4.79
CA THR A 42 11.71 9.78 6.20
C THR A 42 10.60 9.33 7.15
N GLY A 43 9.53 8.74 6.61
CA GLY A 43 8.41 8.22 7.39
C GLY A 43 7.40 7.50 6.49
N GLY A 44 6.38 6.92 7.11
CA GLY A 44 5.34 6.14 6.44
C GLY A 44 5.54 4.63 6.54
N ASP A 45 4.60 3.89 5.98
CA ASP A 45 4.61 2.42 5.98
C ASP A 45 5.65 1.89 5.00
N MET A 46 5.88 2.59 3.89
CA MET A 46 6.94 2.24 2.93
C MET A 46 8.33 2.43 3.56
N TRP A 47 8.58 3.55 4.24
CA TRP A 47 9.82 3.79 4.99
C TRP A 47 10.15 2.63 5.94
N ARG A 48 9.14 2.18 6.69
CA ARG A 48 9.26 1.04 7.60
C ARG A 48 9.50 -0.27 6.86
N THR A 49 8.83 -0.47 5.71
CA THR A 49 8.92 -1.69 4.90
C THR A 49 10.32 -1.87 4.32
N ILE A 50 10.94 -0.81 3.84
CA ILE A 50 12.31 -0.89 3.28
C ILE A 50 13.39 -0.92 4.35
N GLY A 51 13.02 -0.74 5.64
CA GLY A 51 13.96 -0.71 6.74
C GLY A 51 14.87 0.52 6.73
N ALA A 52 14.40 1.63 6.14
CA ALA A 52 15.16 2.87 6.12
C ALA A 52 15.40 3.40 7.55
N ASP A 53 16.55 3.98 7.75
CA ASP A 53 16.90 4.67 8.99
C ASP A 53 16.48 6.16 8.94
N SER A 54 16.82 6.92 9.98
CA SER A 54 16.53 8.34 10.04
C SER A 54 17.52 9.23 9.28
N ARG A 55 18.49 8.62 8.58
CA ARG A 55 19.47 9.35 7.78
C ARG A 55 18.80 9.90 6.52
N VAL A 56 19.00 11.18 6.27
CA VAL A 56 18.55 11.82 5.03
C VAL A 56 19.71 11.80 4.05
N VAL A 57 19.55 11.10 2.94
CA VAL A 57 20.53 11.08 1.83
C VAL A 57 20.50 12.41 1.13
N VAL A 58 21.68 12.96 0.83
CA VAL A 58 21.82 14.19 0.06
C VAL A 58 22.45 13.92 -1.31
N SER A 59 22.18 14.81 -2.27
CA SER A 59 22.73 14.73 -3.62
C SER A 59 24.25 14.64 -3.61
N GLY A 60 24.78 13.74 -4.43
CA GLY A 60 26.22 13.51 -4.55
C GLY A 60 26.81 12.52 -3.55
N GLU A 61 26.05 12.04 -2.57
CA GLU A 61 26.49 10.98 -1.67
C GLU A 61 26.36 9.59 -2.31
N SER A 62 27.20 8.66 -1.85
CA SER A 62 27.03 7.24 -2.13
C SER A 62 25.93 6.68 -1.22
N ALA A 63 24.87 6.15 -1.81
CA ALA A 63 23.71 5.66 -1.11
C ALA A 63 23.10 4.45 -1.83
N THR A 64 22.19 3.75 -1.16
CA THR A 64 21.47 2.63 -1.75
C THR A 64 20.21 3.14 -2.44
N SER A 65 20.03 2.80 -3.71
CA SER A 65 18.83 3.06 -4.50
C SER A 65 18.00 1.79 -4.60
N LEU A 66 16.75 1.85 -4.13
CA LEU A 66 15.79 0.74 -4.13
C LEU A 66 14.65 1.03 -5.11
N PRO A 67 14.50 0.26 -6.20
CA PRO A 67 13.32 0.40 -7.05
C PRO A 67 12.07 -0.08 -6.31
N ILE A 68 10.95 0.62 -6.50
CA ILE A 68 9.65 0.21 -5.97
C ILE A 68 8.59 0.20 -7.06
N ASP A 69 7.62 -0.68 -6.86
CA ASP A 69 6.39 -0.70 -7.62
C ASP A 69 5.42 0.35 -7.07
N VAL A 70 4.52 0.83 -7.91
CA VAL A 70 3.43 1.71 -7.49
C VAL A 70 2.09 1.16 -7.98
N MET A 71 1.03 1.61 -7.37
CA MET A 71 -0.33 1.24 -7.74
C MET A 71 -1.01 2.40 -8.47
N LYS A 72 -1.38 2.21 -9.73
CA LYS A 72 -2.33 3.08 -10.42
C LYS A 72 -3.73 2.69 -9.97
N VAL A 73 -4.45 3.64 -9.42
CA VAL A 73 -5.76 3.43 -8.81
C VAL A 73 -6.80 4.24 -9.55
N GLU A 74 -7.76 3.57 -10.18
CA GLU A 74 -8.95 4.21 -10.71
C GLU A 74 -10.15 3.84 -9.85
N PHE A 75 -10.91 4.84 -9.42
CA PHE A 75 -12.12 4.61 -8.65
C PHE A 75 -13.26 5.52 -9.09
N GLN A 76 -14.45 4.96 -9.03
CA GLN A 76 -15.69 5.66 -9.33
C GLN A 76 -16.32 6.18 -8.04
N ARG A 77 -16.67 7.46 -8.00
CA ARG A 77 -17.38 8.09 -6.89
C ARG A 77 -18.90 7.89 -7.01
N GLU A 78 -19.63 8.26 -5.97
CA GLU A 78 -21.10 8.22 -5.95
C GLU A 78 -21.75 9.10 -7.04
N ASP A 79 -21.09 10.18 -7.44
CA ASP A 79 -21.52 11.08 -8.52
C ASP A 79 -21.15 10.56 -9.93
N GLN A 80 -20.72 9.32 -10.03
CA GLN A 80 -20.25 8.64 -11.24
C GLN A 80 -18.94 9.21 -11.84
N SER A 81 -18.31 10.18 -11.21
CA SER A 81 -17.00 10.67 -11.65
C SER A 81 -15.93 9.60 -11.45
N ILE A 82 -15.05 9.45 -12.44
CA ILE A 82 -13.88 8.56 -12.37
C ILE A 82 -12.66 9.39 -11.97
N VAL A 83 -11.94 8.93 -10.98
CA VAL A 83 -10.73 9.56 -10.46
C VAL A 83 -9.57 8.60 -10.58
N SER A 84 -8.47 9.06 -11.15
CA SER A 84 -7.20 8.32 -11.20
C SER A 84 -6.21 8.93 -10.20
N LYS A 85 -5.52 8.06 -9.44
CA LYS A 85 -4.52 8.41 -8.42
C LYS A 85 -3.39 7.40 -8.42
N ILE A 86 -2.26 7.78 -7.83
CA ILE A 86 -1.18 6.87 -7.45
C ILE A 86 -1.32 6.55 -5.96
N ALA A 87 -1.05 5.30 -5.62
CA ALA A 87 -0.79 4.86 -4.25
C ALA A 87 0.52 4.06 -4.23
N VAL A 88 1.26 4.13 -3.14
CA VAL A 88 2.60 3.50 -3.04
C VAL A 88 2.68 2.44 -1.96
N SER A 89 1.90 2.58 -0.90
CA SER A 89 1.98 1.73 0.28
C SER A 89 0.73 0.85 0.44
N ASN A 90 -0.39 1.45 0.80
CA ASN A 90 -1.59 0.69 1.16
C ASN A 90 -2.88 1.33 0.64
N ILE A 91 -3.79 0.48 0.20
CA ILE A 91 -5.16 0.86 -0.15
C ILE A 91 -6.10 0.11 0.78
N VAL A 92 -6.99 0.85 1.44
CA VAL A 92 -7.98 0.27 2.36
C VAL A 92 -9.39 0.61 1.88
N LEU A 93 -10.20 -0.44 1.68
CA LEU A 93 -11.59 -0.34 1.35
C LEU A 93 -12.41 -0.97 2.47
N ARG A 94 -13.19 -0.19 3.20
CA ARG A 94 -13.96 -0.65 4.35
C ARG A 94 -15.21 0.19 4.58
N PRO A 95 -16.21 -0.30 5.33
CA PRO A 95 -17.31 0.53 5.78
C PRO A 95 -16.80 1.77 6.54
N THR A 96 -17.51 2.87 6.46
CA THR A 96 -17.24 4.05 7.30
C THR A 96 -17.34 3.70 8.78
N ASN A 97 -16.71 4.49 9.65
CA ASN A 97 -16.75 4.23 11.10
C ASN A 97 -18.18 4.16 11.65
N PHE A 98 -19.09 5.00 11.14
CA PHE A 98 -20.51 4.98 11.48
C PHE A 98 -21.20 3.64 11.13
N ARG A 99 -20.72 2.93 10.10
CA ARG A 99 -21.22 1.62 9.65
C ARG A 99 -20.42 0.43 10.18
N GLY A 100 -19.54 0.65 11.14
CA GLY A 100 -18.77 -0.40 11.82
C GLY A 100 -17.29 -0.42 11.52
N GLY A 101 -16.81 0.32 10.51
CA GLY A 101 -15.39 0.53 10.22
C GLY A 101 -14.58 -0.78 10.09
N TRP A 102 -13.60 -0.96 10.97
CA TRP A 102 -12.78 -2.16 11.05
C TRP A 102 -13.46 -3.39 11.66
N LEU A 103 -14.57 -3.19 12.37
CA LEU A 103 -15.19 -4.24 13.19
C LEU A 103 -16.37 -4.94 12.53
N ARG A 104 -16.92 -4.39 11.45
CA ARG A 104 -18.09 -4.95 10.75
C ARG A 104 -18.02 -4.71 9.25
N GLY A 105 -18.75 -5.54 8.49
CA GLY A 105 -18.82 -5.48 7.05
C GLY A 105 -17.59 -6.10 6.36
N SER A 106 -17.57 -6.11 5.06
CA SER A 106 -16.41 -6.54 4.28
C SER A 106 -15.27 -5.51 4.40
N LEU A 107 -14.04 -6.00 4.40
CA LEU A 107 -12.84 -5.18 4.44
C LEU A 107 -11.88 -5.71 3.40
N THR A 108 -11.32 -4.83 2.58
CA THR A 108 -10.23 -5.17 1.66
C THR A 108 -9.04 -4.28 1.96
N VAL A 109 -7.88 -4.88 2.09
CA VAL A 109 -6.58 -4.21 2.15
C VAL A 109 -5.77 -4.68 0.96
N VAL A 110 -5.30 -3.74 0.15
CA VAL A 110 -4.34 -4.00 -0.93
C VAL A 110 -3.02 -3.37 -0.50
N ALA A 111 -2.01 -4.19 -0.31
CA ALA A 111 -0.74 -3.79 0.27
C ALA A 111 0.41 -4.02 -0.73
N ASN A 112 1.16 -2.96 -1.01
CA ASN A 112 2.47 -2.98 -1.63
C ASN A 112 3.57 -2.89 -0.56
N ALA A 113 3.29 -2.19 0.55
CA ALA A 113 4.13 -2.20 1.75
C ALA A 113 3.75 -3.34 2.69
N GLN A 114 4.74 -3.90 3.41
CA GLN A 114 4.50 -4.93 4.42
C GLN A 114 3.63 -4.45 5.56
N PHE A 115 3.81 -3.20 5.97
CA PHE A 115 3.16 -2.64 7.15
C PHE A 115 1.98 -1.72 6.79
N LEU A 116 0.98 -1.68 7.69
CA LEU A 116 -0.06 -0.68 7.75
C LEU A 116 -0.09 -0.12 9.20
N GLY A 117 0.59 0.99 9.42
CA GLY A 117 0.87 1.50 10.76
C GLY A 117 1.67 0.48 11.58
N GLN A 118 1.08 -0.01 12.67
CA GLN A 118 1.73 -1.00 13.54
C GLN A 118 1.49 -2.46 13.11
N TRP A 119 0.71 -2.68 12.07
CA TRP A 119 0.27 -4.00 11.67
C TRP A 119 1.12 -4.53 10.51
N ASP A 120 1.58 -5.76 10.65
CA ASP A 120 2.18 -6.54 9.57
C ASP A 120 1.05 -7.20 8.75
N VAL A 121 0.62 -6.50 7.71
CA VAL A 121 -0.54 -6.90 6.89
C VAL A 121 -0.15 -7.76 5.70
N ALA A 122 1.09 -7.66 5.24
CA ALA A 122 1.62 -8.36 4.08
C ALA A 122 3.02 -8.96 4.35
N PRO A 123 3.15 -9.94 5.29
CA PRO A 123 4.45 -10.46 5.71
C PRO A 123 5.21 -11.21 4.61
N ARG A 124 4.61 -11.43 3.46
CA ARG A 124 5.20 -12.09 2.28
C ARG A 124 5.29 -11.16 1.07
N GLY A 125 4.71 -9.97 1.15
CA GLY A 125 4.74 -8.96 0.10
C GLY A 125 6.13 -8.35 -0.03
N HIS A 126 6.48 -7.96 -1.23
CA HIS A 126 7.71 -7.23 -1.52
C HIS A 126 7.41 -6.04 -2.43
N PRO A 127 7.86 -4.83 -2.08
CA PRO A 127 7.46 -3.60 -2.80
C PRO A 127 8.06 -3.46 -4.21
N ASN A 128 8.70 -4.51 -4.74
CA ASN A 128 9.24 -4.56 -6.10
C ASN A 128 9.14 -5.97 -6.72
N ASP A 129 8.05 -6.69 -6.46
CA ASP A 129 7.83 -8.02 -7.07
C ASP A 129 6.80 -8.00 -8.21
N GLY A 130 6.33 -6.82 -8.60
CA GLY A 130 5.31 -6.62 -9.64
C GLY A 130 3.92 -7.07 -9.20
N ARG A 131 3.65 -7.17 -7.90
CA ARG A 131 2.41 -7.68 -7.33
C ARG A 131 2.04 -6.91 -6.07
N VAL A 132 0.79 -7.04 -5.67
CA VAL A 132 0.28 -6.55 -4.39
C VAL A 132 -0.39 -7.67 -3.64
N GLU A 133 -0.30 -7.65 -2.32
CA GLU A 133 -1.03 -8.55 -1.46
C GLU A 133 -2.43 -8.02 -1.18
N VAL A 134 -3.45 -8.75 -1.66
CA VAL A 134 -4.86 -8.40 -1.46
C VAL A 134 -5.43 -9.26 -0.35
N THR A 135 -5.71 -8.66 0.79
CA THR A 135 -6.34 -9.32 1.93
C THR A 135 -7.80 -8.88 2.04
N GLN A 136 -8.71 -9.86 1.95
CA GLN A 136 -10.15 -9.64 2.06
C GLN A 136 -10.69 -10.32 3.31
N VAL A 137 -11.41 -9.56 4.13
CA VAL A 137 -12.10 -10.04 5.33
C VAL A 137 -13.60 -10.13 5.05
N ASP A 138 -14.15 -11.32 5.24
CA ASP A 138 -15.55 -11.60 5.01
C ASP A 138 -16.44 -10.78 5.94
N ARG A 139 -17.59 -10.30 5.43
CA ARG A 139 -18.60 -9.53 6.19
C ARG A 139 -19.17 -10.29 7.39
N HIS A 140 -19.21 -11.63 7.31
CA HIS A 140 -19.72 -12.49 8.38
C HIS A 140 -18.72 -12.73 9.52
N MET A 141 -17.46 -12.25 9.37
CA MET A 141 -16.48 -12.34 10.45
C MET A 141 -16.93 -11.49 11.64
N GLY A 142 -17.20 -12.16 12.75
CA GLY A 142 -17.71 -11.52 13.97
C GLY A 142 -16.70 -10.60 14.65
N VAL A 143 -17.18 -9.66 15.45
CA VAL A 143 -16.34 -8.66 16.15
C VAL A 143 -15.23 -9.31 16.99
N ARG A 144 -15.55 -10.38 17.74
CA ARG A 144 -14.56 -11.08 18.58
C ARG A 144 -13.44 -11.70 17.73
N GLN A 145 -13.79 -12.31 16.59
CA GLN A 145 -12.81 -12.89 15.66
C GLN A 145 -11.91 -11.79 15.05
N ARG A 146 -12.50 -10.64 14.71
CA ARG A 146 -11.74 -9.47 14.20
C ARG A 146 -10.78 -8.91 15.24
N LEU A 147 -11.20 -8.81 16.50
CA LEU A 147 -10.32 -8.37 17.58
C LEU A 147 -9.17 -9.36 17.81
N THR A 148 -9.46 -10.67 17.75
CA THR A 148 -8.41 -11.71 17.81
C THR A 148 -7.47 -11.66 16.62
N ALA A 149 -7.99 -11.51 15.39
CA ALA A 149 -7.14 -11.35 14.20
C ALA A 149 -6.28 -10.08 14.31
N ARG A 150 -6.87 -8.97 14.75
CA ARG A 150 -6.16 -7.69 14.96
C ARG A 150 -5.02 -7.81 15.96
N SER A 151 -5.18 -8.52 17.08
CA SER A 151 -4.10 -8.71 18.05
C SER A 151 -2.92 -9.53 17.48
N ARG A 152 -3.15 -10.32 16.43
CA ARG A 152 -2.13 -11.12 15.76
C ARG A 152 -1.46 -10.40 14.58
N LEU A 153 -2.01 -9.27 14.14
CA LEU A 153 -1.44 -8.47 13.04
C LEU A 153 -0.06 -7.88 13.39
N SER A 154 0.21 -7.62 14.68
CA SER A 154 1.53 -7.12 15.11
C SER A 154 2.67 -8.12 14.88
N THR A 155 2.36 -9.39 14.71
CA THR A 155 3.32 -10.48 14.50
C THR A 155 3.13 -11.17 13.15
N GLY A 156 2.28 -10.64 12.26
CA GLY A 156 1.96 -11.28 10.97
C GLY A 156 1.26 -12.64 11.08
N SER A 157 0.85 -13.06 12.28
CA SER A 157 0.30 -14.41 12.55
C SER A 157 -1.24 -14.47 12.48
N HIS A 158 -1.88 -13.51 11.84
CA HIS A 158 -3.34 -13.46 11.67
C HIS A 158 -3.88 -14.46 10.62
N LEU A 159 -2.99 -15.05 9.83
CA LEU A 159 -3.29 -16.08 8.84
C LEU A 159 -2.70 -17.45 9.27
N PRO A 160 -3.31 -18.58 8.85
CA PRO A 160 -4.56 -18.70 8.08
C PRO A 160 -5.83 -18.50 8.93
N HIS A 161 -6.87 -17.93 8.34
CA HIS A 161 -8.20 -17.80 8.95
C HIS A 161 -9.28 -18.06 7.88
N PRO A 162 -10.34 -18.86 8.14
CA PRO A 162 -11.33 -19.25 7.13
C PRO A 162 -12.13 -18.07 6.54
N LEU A 163 -12.25 -16.96 7.27
CA LEU A 163 -12.94 -15.74 6.85
C LEU A 163 -11.99 -14.61 6.41
N ILE A 164 -10.70 -14.91 6.23
CA ILE A 164 -9.71 -14.00 5.68
C ILE A 164 -9.06 -14.68 4.48
N GLN A 165 -9.16 -14.07 3.32
CA GLN A 165 -8.52 -14.53 2.10
C GLN A 165 -7.38 -13.59 1.74
N THR A 166 -6.22 -14.13 1.40
CA THR A 166 -5.07 -13.36 0.91
C THR A 166 -4.65 -13.91 -0.45
N ARG A 167 -4.40 -13.01 -1.38
CA ARG A 167 -3.96 -13.32 -2.75
C ARG A 167 -2.90 -12.31 -3.18
N SER A 168 -1.89 -12.79 -3.90
CA SER A 168 -0.89 -11.93 -4.55
C SER A 168 -1.30 -11.72 -6.00
N LEU A 169 -1.54 -10.47 -6.41
CA LEU A 169 -2.12 -10.11 -7.71
C LEU A 169 -1.33 -8.98 -8.38
N LYS A 170 -1.34 -8.96 -9.73
CA LYS A 170 -0.83 -7.83 -10.53
C LYS A 170 -1.89 -6.76 -10.74
N ASN A 171 -3.14 -7.17 -10.84
CA ASN A 171 -4.29 -6.29 -11.03
C ASN A 171 -5.40 -6.72 -10.07
N PHE A 172 -6.12 -5.75 -9.55
CA PHE A 172 -7.28 -6.00 -8.70
C PHE A 172 -8.45 -5.12 -9.13
N VAL A 173 -9.60 -5.73 -9.36
CA VAL A 173 -10.84 -5.03 -9.67
C VAL A 173 -11.88 -5.43 -8.64
N CYS A 174 -12.59 -4.45 -8.13
CA CYS A 174 -13.69 -4.63 -7.21
C CYS A 174 -14.89 -3.81 -7.68
N GLU A 175 -15.89 -4.52 -8.18
CA GLU A 175 -17.19 -3.96 -8.57
C GLU A 175 -18.25 -4.75 -7.83
N SER A 176 -19.02 -4.13 -6.96
CA SER A 176 -20.17 -4.77 -6.34
C SER A 176 -21.12 -3.73 -5.74
N ASP A 177 -22.40 -4.08 -5.64
CA ASP A 177 -23.41 -3.29 -4.95
C ASP A 177 -23.05 -3.03 -3.47
N ASP A 178 -22.25 -3.91 -2.86
CA ASP A 178 -21.73 -3.73 -1.50
C ASP A 178 -20.73 -2.56 -1.40
N LEU A 179 -20.09 -2.13 -2.50
CA LEU A 179 -19.13 -1.02 -2.51
C LEU A 179 -19.77 0.33 -2.18
N ALA A 180 -21.01 0.56 -2.57
CA ALA A 180 -21.72 1.82 -2.28
C ALA A 180 -21.76 2.18 -0.78
N GLN A 181 -21.42 1.23 0.10
CA GLN A 181 -21.32 1.43 1.55
C GLN A 181 -19.87 1.59 2.03
N HIS A 182 -18.88 1.43 1.14
CA HIS A 182 -17.48 1.46 1.48
C HIS A 182 -16.85 2.80 1.17
N ALA A 183 -15.94 3.18 2.04
CA ALA A 183 -15.05 4.29 1.85
C ALA A 183 -13.66 3.78 1.49
N LEU A 184 -12.96 4.55 0.69
CA LEU A 184 -11.62 4.29 0.18
C LEU A 184 -10.62 5.17 0.92
N TRP A 185 -9.49 4.59 1.28
CA TRP A 185 -8.28 5.28 1.75
C TRP A 185 -7.12 4.85 0.86
N LEU A 186 -6.34 5.81 0.39
CA LEU A 186 -5.08 5.62 -0.32
C LEU A 186 -3.96 6.19 0.55
N ASP A 187 -2.98 5.38 0.92
CA ASP A 187 -1.84 5.79 1.75
C ASP A 187 -2.24 6.62 2.98
N GLY A 188 -3.30 6.17 3.66
CA GLY A 188 -3.87 6.84 4.82
C GLY A 188 -4.82 8.00 4.53
N GLN A 189 -4.88 8.52 3.30
CA GLN A 189 -5.78 9.62 2.92
C GLN A 189 -7.18 9.12 2.56
N TYR A 190 -8.19 9.77 3.09
CA TYR A 190 -9.59 9.49 2.80
C TYR A 190 -10.03 10.04 1.44
N MET A 191 -10.48 9.17 0.55
CA MET A 191 -10.91 9.52 -0.82
C MET A 191 -12.43 9.67 -0.98
N GLY A 192 -13.20 9.32 0.04
CA GLY A 192 -14.66 9.31 -0.03
C GLY A 192 -15.23 7.92 -0.20
N ARG A 193 -16.55 7.85 -0.47
CA ARG A 193 -17.23 6.59 -0.82
C ARG A 193 -17.08 6.32 -2.31
N VAL A 194 -16.99 5.03 -2.65
CA VAL A 194 -16.73 4.58 -4.01
C VAL A 194 -17.73 3.50 -4.42
N THR A 195 -18.02 3.43 -5.72
CA THR A 195 -18.90 2.42 -6.33
C THR A 195 -18.15 1.43 -7.22
N GLY A 196 -16.91 1.75 -7.57
CA GLY A 196 -15.99 0.89 -8.33
C GLY A 196 -14.55 1.19 -7.99
N LEU A 197 -13.68 0.20 -8.08
CA LEU A 197 -12.24 0.30 -7.83
C LEU A 197 -11.48 -0.63 -8.77
N SER A 198 -10.49 -0.08 -9.46
CA SER A 198 -9.51 -0.83 -10.25
C SER A 198 -8.10 -0.41 -9.84
N ILE A 199 -7.22 -1.39 -9.70
CA ILE A 199 -5.82 -1.21 -9.30
C ILE A 199 -4.95 -1.98 -10.27
N GLU A 200 -3.94 -1.30 -10.80
CA GLU A 200 -2.88 -1.87 -11.64
C GLU A 200 -1.53 -1.62 -10.99
N VAL A 201 -0.69 -2.66 -10.90
CA VAL A 201 0.69 -2.53 -10.40
C VAL A 201 1.61 -2.14 -11.54
N CYS A 202 2.31 -1.02 -11.38
CA CYS A 202 3.34 -0.52 -12.28
C CYS A 202 4.70 -0.71 -11.64
N SER A 203 5.54 -1.50 -12.28
CA SER A 203 6.84 -1.88 -11.72
C SER A 203 7.92 -0.83 -11.99
N ASP A 204 8.82 -0.65 -11.01
CA ASP A 204 10.03 0.20 -11.13
C ASP A 204 9.71 1.69 -11.43
N GLU A 205 8.59 2.20 -10.95
CA GLU A 205 8.17 3.59 -11.23
C GLU A 205 8.89 4.63 -10.38
N ALA A 206 9.48 4.23 -9.24
CA ALA A 206 10.24 5.13 -8.38
C ALA A 206 11.44 4.42 -7.74
N PHE A 207 12.42 5.21 -7.33
CA PHE A 207 13.63 4.78 -6.64
C PHE A 207 13.71 5.46 -5.28
N LEU A 208 13.71 4.68 -4.22
CA LEU A 208 13.90 5.17 -2.86
C LEU A 208 15.39 5.15 -2.52
N TRP A 209 15.88 6.24 -1.97
CA TRP A 209 17.28 6.44 -1.61
C TRP A 209 17.46 6.40 -0.10
N MET A 210 18.36 5.54 0.38
CA MET A 210 18.66 5.33 1.79
C MET A 210 20.15 5.09 2.06
#